data_e345fa20082a276ccca35905a01c26e2
#
_entry.id   e345fa20082a276ccca35905a01c26e2
#
_cell.length_a   1.000
_cell.length_b   1.000
_cell.length_c   1.000
_cell.angle_alpha   90.00
_cell.angle_beta   90.00
_cell.angle_gamma   90.00
#
_symmetry.space_group_name_H-M   'P 1'
#
loop_
_entity.id
_entity.type
_entity.pdbx_description
1 polymer ?
#
loop_
_entity_poly.entity_id
_entity_poly.type
_entity_poly.pdbx_seq_one_letter_code
_entity_poly.pdbx_strand_id
1 'polypeptide(L)'
;MRNWIIHIRKRGCVSAFMKYRRIFQMILVCITGILFSGCMGQTEEQKKKKQDTHQDSTIQIYKTVGNVSQGIESWWFKRNEEHQQPEVSQKIDLSKYDAYYVDPKCTKKKIYLTFDCGYENGFTPKILDVLKRQKVVAAFFVTKPFIREEAKLVKRMKKEGHIVGNHTVHHKSMPTLSDRDNKQEIIDCAQYCKEATGYDMDPFIRPPMGEYNERTLALTKKMGYRTIFWSMAYVDFKVDQQPGKDYVIEHFQKYTHKGAIPLIHNISRSNAEALETVIINLKKEGYRFEGLKKLPDY
;
A
#
# COMPACT_ATOMS: atom_id res chain seq x y z
N MET A 1 36.38 44.33 -14.74
CA MET A 1 37.42 44.94 -13.89
C MET A 1 37.13 44.60 -12.43
N ARG A 2 38.18 44.13 -11.76
CA ARG A 2 38.40 43.88 -10.31
C ARG A 2 37.77 42.64 -9.66
N ASN A 3 38.68 41.64 -9.56
CA ASN A 3 38.72 40.52 -8.61
C ASN A 3 38.70 41.01 -7.14
N TRP A 4 38.03 40.23 -6.27
CA TRP A 4 38.41 40.12 -4.88
C TRP A 4 38.45 38.63 -4.46
N ILE A 5 39.69 38.15 -4.25
CA ILE A 5 40.02 36.87 -3.64
C ILE A 5 40.05 37.11 -2.14
N ILE A 6 39.33 36.33 -1.36
CA ILE A 6 39.51 36.26 0.10
C ILE A 6 40.09 34.92 0.48
N HIS A 7 41.34 34.96 0.92
CA HIS A 7 42.07 33.89 1.62
C HIS A 7 41.50 33.73 3.02
N ILE A 8 41.04 32.53 3.39
CA ILE A 8 40.87 32.13 4.77
C ILE A 8 41.87 30.99 5.10
N ARG A 9 42.76 31.35 6.01
CA ARG A 9 43.84 30.49 6.56
C ARG A 9 43.27 29.27 7.29
N LYS A 10 43.71 28.10 6.89
CA LYS A 10 43.71 26.88 7.74
C LYS A 10 44.76 27.03 8.84
N ARG A 11 44.39 27.02 10.09
CA ARG A 11 45.24 26.57 11.24
C ARG A 11 44.33 26.18 12.41
N GLY A 12 44.51 24.92 12.90
CA GLY A 12 44.21 24.54 14.28
C GLY A 12 43.03 23.61 14.52
N CYS A 13 43.12 22.36 14.14
CA CYS A 13 42.31 21.30 14.77
C CYS A 13 42.89 19.90 14.53
N VAL A 14 44.14 19.68 14.93
CA VAL A 14 44.78 18.34 14.85
C VAL A 14 45.25 17.83 16.25
N SER A 15 45.17 18.63 17.31
CA SER A 15 45.72 18.20 18.62
C SER A 15 44.69 17.57 19.58
N ALA A 16 43.38 17.65 19.29
CA ALA A 16 42.35 17.09 20.19
C ALA A 16 42.01 15.62 19.92
N PHE A 17 42.35 15.09 18.74
CA PHE A 17 41.95 13.71 18.37
C PHE A 17 42.91 12.62 18.91
N MET A 18 44.13 12.96 19.31
CA MET A 18 45.10 11.97 19.79
C MET A 18 45.04 11.72 21.29
N LYS A 19 44.40 12.55 22.10
CA LYS A 19 44.27 12.32 23.55
C LYS A 19 43.15 11.37 23.94
N TYR A 20 42.10 11.23 23.11
CA TYR A 20 41.00 10.33 23.42
C TYR A 20 41.26 8.88 23.01
N ARG A 21 42.18 8.61 22.09
CA ARG A 21 42.49 7.24 21.63
C ARG A 21 43.26 6.38 22.66
N ARG A 22 43.95 6.99 23.60
CA ARG A 22 44.71 6.25 24.66
C ARG A 22 43.85 5.91 25.89
N ILE A 23 42.79 6.64 26.14
CA ILE A 23 41.87 6.36 27.27
C ILE A 23 40.90 5.24 26.91
N PHE A 24 40.53 5.09 25.63
CA PHE A 24 39.63 4.02 25.18
C PHE A 24 40.30 2.63 25.12
N GLN A 25 41.63 2.56 24.99
CA GLN A 25 42.34 1.29 24.98
C GLN A 25 42.63 0.73 26.40
N MET A 26 42.61 1.54 27.43
CA MET A 26 42.80 1.05 28.80
C MET A 26 41.54 0.60 29.51
N ILE A 27 40.38 0.98 29.03
CA ILE A 27 39.06 0.53 29.56
C ILE A 27 38.63 -0.82 28.97
N LEU A 28 39.14 -1.18 27.80
CA LEU A 28 38.78 -2.45 27.13
C LEU A 28 39.51 -3.69 27.70
N VAL A 29 40.57 -3.50 28.50
CA VAL A 29 41.35 -4.60 29.09
C VAL A 29 40.84 -5.02 30.47
N CYS A 30 40.05 -4.18 31.16
CA CYS A 30 39.50 -4.52 32.47
C CYS A 30 38.09 -5.16 32.46
N ILE A 31 37.42 -5.26 31.29
CA ILE A 31 36.05 -5.85 31.19
C ILE A 31 36.08 -7.30 30.67
N THR A 32 37.24 -7.80 30.22
CA THR A 32 37.33 -9.19 29.71
C THR A 32 37.66 -10.23 30.79
N GLY A 33 37.73 -9.83 32.07
CA GLY A 33 38.11 -10.74 33.17
C GLY A 33 37.00 -11.26 34.07
N ILE A 34 35.71 -10.88 33.89
CA ILE A 34 34.67 -11.25 34.87
C ILE A 34 33.41 -11.90 34.22
N LEU A 35 33.43 -12.25 32.94
CA LEU A 35 32.31 -12.95 32.30
C LEU A 35 32.72 -14.32 31.71
N PHE A 36 33.49 -15.09 32.46
CA PHE A 36 33.72 -16.52 32.17
C PHE A 36 33.25 -17.38 33.34
N SER A 37 31.96 -17.34 33.62
CA SER A 37 31.27 -18.42 34.33
C SER A 37 29.77 -18.29 34.05
N GLY A 38 29.27 -19.17 33.22
CA GLY A 38 27.82 -19.34 33.06
C GLY A 38 27.27 -19.25 31.64
N CYS A 39 27.94 -19.79 30.64
CA CYS A 39 27.28 -20.16 29.39
C CYS A 39 27.46 -21.68 29.19
N MET A 40 26.50 -22.45 29.70
CA MET A 40 26.34 -23.83 29.26
C MET A 40 26.04 -23.81 27.77
N GLY A 41 26.99 -24.28 26.97
CA GLY A 41 26.87 -24.43 25.55
C GLY A 41 25.67 -25.36 25.22
N GLN A 42 24.72 -24.85 24.46
CA GLN A 42 23.74 -25.71 23.82
C GLN A 42 24.51 -26.68 22.92
N THR A 43 24.31 -27.97 23.14
CA THR A 43 24.95 -29.02 22.36
C THR A 43 24.54 -28.90 20.89
N GLU A 44 25.42 -29.36 19.98
CA GLU A 44 25.13 -29.37 18.53
C GLU A 44 23.80 -30.08 18.20
N GLU A 45 23.41 -31.03 19.03
CA GLU A 45 22.15 -31.74 18.95
C GLU A 45 20.91 -30.83 19.19
N GLN A 46 21.02 -29.82 20.08
CA GLN A 46 19.94 -28.85 20.31
C GLN A 46 19.86 -27.81 19.19
N LYS A 47 20.99 -27.47 18.57
CA LYS A 47 21.00 -26.60 17.36
C LYS A 47 20.40 -27.34 16.17
N LYS A 48 20.72 -28.63 16.00
CA LYS A 48 20.18 -29.48 14.94
C LYS A 48 18.66 -29.69 15.13
N LYS A 49 18.18 -29.95 16.35
CA LYS A 49 16.76 -30.06 16.65
C LYS A 49 15.97 -28.78 16.40
N LYS A 50 16.55 -27.60 16.66
CA LYS A 50 15.91 -26.30 16.35
C LYS A 50 15.89 -26.01 14.85
N GLN A 51 16.90 -26.47 14.12
CA GLN A 51 16.97 -26.33 12.67
C GLN A 51 16.02 -27.30 11.97
N ASP A 52 15.93 -28.55 12.46
CA ASP A 52 15.00 -29.57 11.92
C ASP A 52 13.53 -29.21 12.21
N THR A 53 13.18 -28.65 13.38
CA THR A 53 11.82 -28.19 13.67
C THR A 53 11.41 -26.99 12.83
N HIS A 54 12.34 -26.09 12.47
CA HIS A 54 12.05 -24.98 11.55
C HIS A 54 11.90 -25.46 10.11
N GLN A 55 12.66 -26.48 9.71
CA GLN A 55 12.60 -27.05 8.37
C GLN A 55 11.35 -27.91 8.20
N ASP A 56 10.96 -28.65 9.22
CA ASP A 56 9.76 -29.51 9.20
C ASP A 56 8.45 -28.68 9.23
N SER A 57 8.41 -27.59 10.00
CA SER A 57 7.28 -26.64 9.96
C SER A 57 7.17 -25.92 8.61
N THR A 58 8.30 -25.61 7.97
CA THR A 58 8.34 -25.02 6.64
C THR A 58 7.87 -26.02 5.58
N ILE A 59 8.29 -27.29 5.67
CA ILE A 59 7.88 -28.38 4.76
C ILE A 59 6.41 -28.74 4.95
N GLN A 60 5.87 -28.72 6.16
CA GLN A 60 4.43 -28.92 6.39
C GLN A 60 3.59 -27.78 5.80
N ILE A 61 4.05 -26.53 5.89
CA ILE A 61 3.40 -25.38 5.26
C ILE A 61 3.38 -25.54 3.73
N TYR A 62 4.47 -26.04 3.12
CA TYR A 62 4.50 -26.33 1.69
C TYR A 62 3.61 -27.52 1.28
N LYS A 63 3.43 -28.52 2.14
CA LYS A 63 2.51 -29.66 1.87
C LYS A 63 1.03 -29.28 1.95
N THR A 64 0.67 -28.27 2.75
CA THR A 64 -0.72 -27.75 2.85
C THR A 64 -1.06 -26.79 1.70
N VAL A 65 -0.07 -26.22 1.00
CA VAL A 65 -0.22 -25.33 -0.17
C VAL A 65 -0.26 -26.13 -1.49
N GLY A 66 -0.21 -27.44 -1.45
CA GLY A 66 0.00 -28.33 -2.61
C GLY A 66 -1.06 -28.30 -3.73
N ASN A 67 -2.13 -27.48 -3.64
CA ASN A 67 -3.14 -27.31 -4.69
C ASN A 67 -3.55 -25.85 -4.93
N VAL A 68 -2.70 -24.89 -4.55
CA VAL A 68 -3.00 -23.46 -4.77
C VAL A 68 -2.60 -23.08 -6.19
N SER A 69 -3.51 -22.45 -6.94
CA SER A 69 -3.24 -21.98 -8.29
C SER A 69 -1.99 -21.11 -8.33
N GLN A 70 -1.03 -21.49 -9.18
CA GLN A 70 0.21 -20.77 -9.44
C GLN A 70 0.09 -19.86 -10.67
N GLY A 71 -1.01 -19.97 -11.43
CA GLY A 71 -1.27 -19.16 -12.62
C GLY A 71 -1.44 -17.68 -12.26
N ILE A 72 -1.36 -16.81 -13.28
CA ILE A 72 -1.68 -15.39 -13.15
C ILE A 72 -3.17 -15.23 -13.45
N GLU A 73 -3.91 -14.76 -12.47
CA GLU A 73 -5.30 -14.32 -12.67
C GLU A 73 -5.28 -12.79 -12.79
N SER A 74 -6.05 -12.25 -13.74
CA SER A 74 -6.29 -10.81 -13.87
C SER A 74 -7.68 -10.49 -13.35
N TRP A 75 -7.77 -9.47 -12.51
CA TRP A 75 -9.05 -9.05 -11.98
C TRP A 75 -9.97 -8.54 -13.09
N TRP A 76 -11.16 -9.13 -13.19
CA TRP A 76 -12.18 -8.73 -14.15
C TRP A 76 -13.56 -8.84 -13.54
N PHE A 77 -14.48 -7.94 -13.98
CA PHE A 77 -15.88 -7.92 -13.60
C PHE A 77 -16.74 -7.50 -14.78
N LYS A 78 -17.96 -8.03 -14.85
CA LYS A 78 -18.96 -7.64 -15.84
C LYS A 78 -19.86 -6.58 -15.23
N ARG A 79 -19.70 -5.32 -15.65
CA ARG A 79 -20.58 -4.24 -15.20
C ARG A 79 -21.99 -4.38 -15.74
N ASN A 80 -22.98 -3.84 -15.02
CA ASN A 80 -24.37 -3.76 -15.44
C ASN A 80 -24.92 -2.35 -15.19
N GLU A 81 -26.07 -2.05 -15.77
CA GLU A 81 -26.74 -0.75 -15.67
C GLU A 81 -27.91 -0.78 -14.68
N GLU A 82 -28.20 -1.94 -14.09
CA GLU A 82 -29.29 -2.16 -13.14
C GLU A 82 -28.88 -1.78 -11.70
N HIS A 83 -27.73 -1.14 -11.52
CA HIS A 83 -27.15 -0.77 -10.23
C HIS A 83 -27.00 -1.96 -9.25
N GLN A 84 -26.81 -3.15 -9.81
CA GLN A 84 -26.50 -4.37 -9.05
C GLN A 84 -24.99 -4.55 -8.90
N GLN A 85 -24.60 -5.26 -7.88
CA GLN A 85 -23.19 -5.67 -7.72
C GLN A 85 -22.78 -6.48 -8.97
N PRO A 86 -21.60 -6.20 -9.56
CA PRO A 86 -21.20 -6.83 -10.81
C PRO A 86 -20.91 -8.30 -10.63
N GLU A 87 -21.21 -9.08 -11.66
CA GLU A 87 -20.76 -10.46 -11.76
C GLU A 87 -19.23 -10.51 -11.91
N VAL A 88 -18.63 -11.49 -11.27
CA VAL A 88 -17.19 -11.76 -11.35
C VAL A 88 -16.96 -13.18 -11.83
N SER A 89 -15.97 -13.38 -12.68
CA SER A 89 -15.66 -14.70 -13.26
C SER A 89 -14.59 -15.48 -12.49
N GLN A 90 -14.15 -14.96 -11.37
CA GLN A 90 -13.10 -15.56 -10.57
C GLN A 90 -13.53 -16.89 -9.98
N LYS A 91 -12.65 -17.90 -10.12
CA LYS A 91 -12.83 -19.23 -9.52
C LYS A 91 -12.39 -19.26 -8.05
N ILE A 92 -11.62 -18.27 -7.63
CA ILE A 92 -11.05 -18.17 -6.28
C ILE A 92 -12.08 -17.54 -5.35
N ASP A 93 -12.38 -18.20 -4.25
CA ASP A 93 -13.21 -17.63 -3.18
C ASP A 93 -12.44 -16.56 -2.41
N LEU A 94 -12.68 -15.31 -2.74
CA LEU A 94 -12.00 -14.15 -2.17
C LEU A 94 -12.21 -14.03 -0.65
N SER A 95 -13.33 -14.52 -0.11
CA SER A 95 -13.63 -14.43 1.32
C SER A 95 -12.62 -15.18 2.17
N LYS A 96 -12.08 -16.29 1.66
CA LYS A 96 -11.03 -17.06 2.33
C LYS A 96 -9.74 -16.27 2.54
N TYR A 97 -9.52 -15.24 1.73
CA TYR A 97 -8.28 -14.47 1.68
C TYR A 97 -8.43 -13.04 2.18
N ASP A 98 -9.56 -12.70 2.79
CA ASP A 98 -9.87 -11.32 3.22
C ASP A 98 -9.70 -10.32 2.06
N ALA A 99 -10.21 -10.70 0.88
CA ALA A 99 -10.09 -9.94 -0.36
C ALA A 99 -11.46 -9.45 -0.82
N TYR A 100 -11.56 -8.16 -1.13
CA TYR A 100 -12.82 -7.47 -1.43
C TYR A 100 -12.77 -6.79 -2.78
N TYR A 101 -13.88 -6.78 -3.50
CA TYR A 101 -14.10 -5.93 -4.67
C TYR A 101 -15.38 -5.10 -4.52
N VAL A 102 -16.16 -5.40 -3.49
CA VAL A 102 -17.44 -4.79 -3.15
C VAL A 102 -17.67 -5.03 -1.65
N ASP A 103 -18.55 -4.27 -1.02
CA ASP A 103 -19.11 -4.62 0.30
C ASP A 103 -20.18 -5.72 0.09
N PRO A 104 -19.85 -7.00 0.39
CA PRO A 104 -20.70 -8.13 -0.01
C PRO A 104 -22.02 -8.20 0.77
N LYS A 105 -22.09 -7.55 1.93
CA LYS A 105 -23.28 -7.52 2.80
C LYS A 105 -24.04 -6.20 2.69
N CYS A 106 -23.72 -5.36 1.70
CA CYS A 106 -24.25 -4.01 1.61
C CYS A 106 -25.69 -3.99 1.12
N THR A 107 -26.63 -3.69 2.01
CA THR A 107 -28.05 -3.46 1.69
C THR A 107 -28.37 -1.97 1.48
N LYS A 108 -27.51 -1.07 1.94
CA LYS A 108 -27.67 0.39 1.88
C LYS A 108 -26.87 0.98 0.74
N LYS A 109 -27.26 2.16 0.27
CA LYS A 109 -26.50 2.93 -0.73
C LYS A 109 -25.20 3.45 -0.11
N LYS A 110 -24.13 2.64 -0.14
CA LYS A 110 -22.78 2.99 0.29
C LYS A 110 -21.81 2.89 -0.88
N ILE A 111 -20.75 3.69 -0.86
CA ILE A 111 -19.66 3.67 -1.82
C ILE A 111 -18.34 3.91 -1.08
N TYR A 112 -17.30 3.20 -1.47
CA TYR A 112 -15.96 3.25 -0.89
C TYR A 112 -14.99 3.77 -1.95
N LEU A 113 -14.79 5.08 -1.98
CA LEU A 113 -14.00 5.73 -3.01
C LEU A 113 -12.52 5.38 -2.88
N THR A 114 -11.88 4.91 -3.96
CA THR A 114 -10.48 4.51 -3.95
C THR A 114 -9.69 5.03 -5.13
N PHE A 115 -8.44 5.41 -4.88
CA PHE A 115 -7.51 5.95 -5.87
C PHE A 115 -6.22 5.12 -5.89
N ASP A 116 -5.71 4.82 -7.07
CA ASP A 116 -4.36 4.30 -7.26
C ASP A 116 -3.42 5.44 -7.62
N CYS A 117 -2.29 5.51 -6.90
CA CYS A 117 -1.33 6.62 -6.95
C CYS A 117 0.08 6.08 -7.24
N GLY A 118 0.43 5.99 -8.53
CA GLY A 118 1.76 5.61 -8.99
C GLY A 118 2.72 6.80 -9.05
N TYR A 119 2.23 7.95 -9.51
CA TYR A 119 2.94 9.23 -9.60
C TYR A 119 1.96 10.40 -9.52
N GLU A 120 2.45 11.64 -9.45
CA GLU A 120 1.62 12.87 -9.41
C GLU A 120 1.60 13.56 -10.77
N ASN A 121 0.47 14.16 -11.12
CA ASN A 121 0.26 14.90 -12.35
C ASN A 121 -0.47 16.26 -12.12
N GLY A 122 -0.32 16.83 -10.94
CA GLY A 122 -0.90 18.12 -10.56
C GLY A 122 -2.35 18.07 -10.06
N PHE A 123 -2.96 16.88 -9.91
CA PHE A 123 -4.38 16.75 -9.59
C PHE A 123 -4.68 16.27 -8.17
N THR A 124 -3.77 15.57 -7.51
CA THR A 124 -4.00 15.08 -6.14
C THR A 124 -4.35 16.19 -5.14
N PRO A 125 -3.70 17.37 -5.15
CA PRO A 125 -4.11 18.45 -4.25
C PRO A 125 -5.57 18.87 -4.43
N LYS A 126 -6.04 18.99 -5.69
CA LYS A 126 -7.42 19.34 -6.04
C LYS A 126 -8.41 18.26 -5.59
N ILE A 127 -8.06 16.98 -5.78
CA ILE A 127 -8.85 15.83 -5.31
C ILE A 127 -9.03 15.91 -3.79
N LEU A 128 -7.94 16.11 -3.04
CA LEU A 128 -7.98 16.23 -1.58
C LEU A 128 -8.82 17.43 -1.13
N ASP A 129 -8.73 18.59 -1.82
CA ASP A 129 -9.55 19.76 -1.53
C ASP A 129 -11.05 19.46 -1.68
N VAL A 130 -11.44 18.76 -2.74
CA VAL A 130 -12.83 18.32 -2.96
C VAL A 130 -13.29 17.36 -1.87
N LEU A 131 -12.49 16.33 -1.56
CA LEU A 131 -12.83 15.34 -0.53
C LEU A 131 -13.03 16.01 0.83
N LYS A 132 -12.18 16.98 1.18
CA LYS A 132 -12.28 17.76 2.42
C LYS A 132 -13.56 18.60 2.45
N ARG A 133 -13.83 19.39 1.40
CA ARG A 133 -15.07 20.20 1.30
C ARG A 133 -16.31 19.34 1.42
N GLN A 134 -16.29 18.19 0.75
CA GLN A 134 -17.41 17.27 0.71
C GLN A 134 -17.47 16.34 1.92
N LYS A 135 -16.51 16.41 2.86
CA LYS A 135 -16.41 15.54 4.07
C LYS A 135 -16.46 14.05 3.69
N VAL A 136 -15.71 13.67 2.67
CA VAL A 136 -15.62 12.30 2.16
C VAL A 136 -14.26 11.71 2.51
N VAL A 137 -14.26 10.53 3.15
CA VAL A 137 -13.06 9.73 3.36
C VAL A 137 -12.87 8.80 2.16
N ALA A 138 -11.67 8.78 1.61
CA ALA A 138 -11.27 7.90 0.52
C ALA A 138 -10.05 7.06 0.91
N ALA A 139 -9.73 6.03 0.10
CA ALA A 139 -8.50 5.29 0.22
C ALA A 139 -7.57 5.60 -0.97
N PHE A 140 -6.28 5.75 -0.68
CA PHE A 140 -5.23 5.98 -1.66
C PHE A 140 -4.23 4.83 -1.56
N PHE A 141 -4.12 4.03 -2.62
CA PHE A 141 -3.12 2.98 -2.73
C PHE A 141 -1.87 3.58 -3.38
N VAL A 142 -0.83 3.76 -2.58
CA VAL A 142 0.36 4.51 -3.00
C VAL A 142 1.55 3.59 -3.21
N THR A 143 2.31 3.83 -4.29
CA THR A 143 3.60 3.18 -4.53
C THR A 143 4.71 3.88 -3.76
N LYS A 144 5.85 3.18 -3.54
CA LYS A 144 7.03 3.82 -2.93
C LYS A 144 7.57 5.02 -3.72
N PRO A 145 7.63 5.00 -5.07
CA PRO A 145 7.98 6.19 -5.87
C PRO A 145 7.07 7.39 -5.58
N PHE A 146 5.74 7.18 -5.54
CA PHE A 146 4.81 8.25 -5.19
C PHE A 146 5.08 8.82 -3.79
N ILE A 147 5.32 7.96 -2.80
CA ILE A 147 5.64 8.43 -1.43
C ILE A 147 6.93 9.23 -1.42
N ARG A 148 7.96 8.79 -2.17
CA ARG A 148 9.26 9.44 -2.24
C ARG A 148 9.15 10.86 -2.78
N GLU A 149 8.37 11.05 -3.82
CA GLU A 149 8.23 12.32 -4.50
C GLU A 149 7.21 13.23 -3.79
N GLU A 150 6.15 12.63 -3.24
CA GLU A 150 5.00 13.34 -2.73
C GLU A 150 4.69 13.07 -1.25
N ALA A 151 5.73 12.94 -0.41
CA ALA A 151 5.57 12.69 1.03
C ALA A 151 4.64 13.70 1.72
N LYS A 152 4.61 14.96 1.25
CA LYS A 152 3.73 16.00 1.79
C LYS A 152 2.26 15.70 1.51
N LEU A 153 1.94 15.19 0.31
CA LEU A 153 0.57 14.80 -0.04
C LEU A 153 0.14 13.57 0.75
N VAL A 154 1.02 12.57 0.91
CA VAL A 154 0.73 11.39 1.74
C VAL A 154 0.50 11.77 3.20
N LYS A 155 1.30 12.70 3.76
CA LYS A 155 1.05 13.27 5.10
C LYS A 155 -0.31 13.98 5.17
N ARG A 156 -0.67 14.73 4.12
CA ARG A 156 -1.96 15.40 4.03
C ARG A 156 -3.11 14.40 4.01
N MET A 157 -3.02 13.32 3.20
CA MET A 157 -4.01 12.25 3.17
C MET A 157 -4.28 11.70 4.58
N LYS A 158 -3.22 11.35 5.32
CA LYS A 158 -3.35 10.81 6.68
C LYS A 158 -3.94 11.83 7.66
N LYS A 159 -3.51 13.10 7.61
CA LYS A 159 -4.01 14.19 8.48
C LYS A 159 -5.49 14.48 8.24
N GLU A 160 -5.96 14.35 7.01
CA GLU A 160 -7.37 14.57 6.64
C GLU A 160 -8.23 13.32 6.85
N GLY A 161 -7.66 12.23 7.43
CA GLY A 161 -8.39 11.03 7.83
C GLY A 161 -8.61 10.02 6.71
N HIS A 162 -7.94 10.20 5.57
CA HIS A 162 -7.97 9.23 4.49
C HIS A 162 -7.16 7.98 4.82
N ILE A 163 -7.47 6.90 4.13
CA ILE A 163 -6.75 5.64 4.20
C ILE A 163 -5.59 5.69 3.21
N VAL A 164 -4.38 5.35 3.67
CA VAL A 164 -3.20 5.19 2.82
C VAL A 164 -2.83 3.72 2.81
N GLY A 165 -3.19 3.03 1.73
CA GLY A 165 -2.93 1.61 1.51
C GLY A 165 -1.67 1.37 0.67
N ASN A 166 -1.23 0.12 0.67
CA ASN A 166 -0.02 -0.32 -0.01
C ASN A 166 -0.28 -0.64 -1.49
N HIS A 167 0.57 -0.12 -2.39
CA HIS A 167 0.56 -0.46 -3.81
C HIS A 167 1.94 -0.92 -4.31
N THR A 168 2.72 -1.50 -3.39
CA THR A 168 4.07 -2.07 -3.57
C THR A 168 5.16 -1.04 -3.89
N VAL A 169 6.40 -1.51 -4.03
CA VAL A 169 7.54 -0.63 -4.38
C VAL A 169 7.59 -0.36 -5.87
N HIS A 170 7.62 -1.43 -6.69
CA HIS A 170 7.93 -1.33 -8.11
C HIS A 170 6.71 -1.59 -9.01
N HIS A 171 5.52 -1.75 -8.45
CA HIS A 171 4.29 -2.04 -9.20
C HIS A 171 4.42 -3.26 -10.12
N LYS A 172 5.11 -4.32 -9.66
CA LYS A 172 5.29 -5.56 -10.41
C LYS A 172 4.10 -6.51 -10.21
N SER A 173 3.86 -7.37 -11.20
CA SER A 173 2.90 -8.48 -11.08
C SER A 173 3.28 -9.39 -9.91
N MET A 174 2.47 -9.41 -8.86
CA MET A 174 2.75 -10.18 -7.64
C MET A 174 2.84 -11.69 -7.91
N PRO A 175 2.02 -12.30 -8.77
CA PRO A 175 2.14 -13.72 -9.13
C PRO A 175 3.50 -14.11 -9.73
N THR A 176 4.19 -13.19 -10.41
CA THR A 176 5.50 -13.46 -11.04
C THR A 176 6.67 -13.42 -10.07
N LEU A 177 6.46 -12.89 -8.88
CA LEU A 177 7.49 -12.78 -7.85
C LEU A 177 7.47 -13.98 -6.89
N SER A 178 8.62 -14.27 -6.29
CA SER A 178 8.68 -15.22 -5.16
C SER A 178 7.94 -14.65 -3.94
N ASP A 179 7.59 -15.50 -2.97
CA ASP A 179 6.99 -15.04 -1.70
C ASP A 179 7.91 -14.09 -0.94
N ARG A 180 9.23 -14.35 -1.01
CA ARG A 180 10.24 -13.47 -0.41
C ARG A 180 10.20 -12.09 -1.04
N ASP A 181 10.21 -12.01 -2.37
CA ASP A 181 10.25 -10.74 -3.07
C ASP A 181 8.93 -9.98 -2.92
N ASN A 182 7.79 -10.69 -2.94
CA ASN A 182 6.48 -10.09 -2.62
C ASN A 182 6.44 -9.47 -1.22
N LYS A 183 6.95 -10.20 -0.21
CA LYS A 183 7.07 -9.65 1.15
C LYS A 183 7.92 -8.40 1.18
N GLN A 184 9.06 -8.43 0.48
CA GLN A 184 9.97 -7.28 0.43
C GLN A 184 9.32 -6.07 -0.24
N GLU A 185 8.61 -6.25 -1.38
CA GLU A 185 7.85 -5.20 -2.05
C GLU A 185 6.82 -4.53 -1.12
N ILE A 186 6.14 -5.33 -0.30
CA ILE A 186 5.11 -4.83 0.63
C ILE A 186 5.75 -4.13 1.83
N ILE A 187 6.74 -4.77 2.47
CA ILE A 187 7.39 -4.27 3.69
C ILE A 187 8.15 -2.98 3.40
N ASP A 188 8.94 -2.94 2.32
CA ASP A 188 9.75 -1.76 1.99
C ASP A 188 8.89 -0.55 1.63
N CYS A 189 7.73 -0.76 1.00
CA CYS A 189 6.79 0.31 0.73
C CYS A 189 6.21 0.87 2.04
N ALA A 190 5.78 0.00 2.96
CA ALA A 190 5.21 0.39 4.24
C ALA A 190 6.24 1.08 5.15
N GLN A 191 7.45 0.51 5.25
CA GLN A 191 8.53 1.08 6.03
C GLN A 191 8.92 2.46 5.50
N TYR A 192 9.11 2.59 4.18
CA TYR A 192 9.42 3.87 3.57
C TYR A 192 8.33 4.93 3.82
N CYS A 193 7.06 4.53 3.80
CA CYS A 193 5.97 5.43 4.16
C CYS A 193 6.14 5.97 5.58
N LYS A 194 6.44 5.10 6.55
CA LYS A 194 6.67 5.50 7.93
C LYS A 194 7.86 6.46 8.06
N GLU A 195 8.98 6.14 7.43
CA GLU A 195 10.20 6.95 7.44
C GLU A 195 9.97 8.34 6.83
N ALA A 196 9.37 8.40 5.63
CA ALA A 196 9.16 9.65 4.89
C ALA A 196 8.05 10.53 5.48
N THR A 197 7.04 9.93 6.09
CA THR A 197 5.83 10.65 6.49
C THR A 197 5.61 10.73 8.01
N GLY A 198 6.18 9.82 8.78
CA GLY A 198 5.90 9.62 10.20
C GLY A 198 4.62 8.82 10.47
N TYR A 199 3.87 8.42 9.44
CA TYR A 199 2.62 7.67 9.55
C TYR A 199 2.78 6.24 9.08
N ASP A 200 2.16 5.29 9.78
CA ASP A 200 2.03 3.92 9.30
C ASP A 200 1.00 3.85 8.16
N MET A 201 1.25 2.95 7.20
CA MET A 201 0.23 2.58 6.22
C MET A 201 -0.94 1.88 6.91
N ASP A 202 -2.14 2.08 6.37
CA ASP A 202 -3.30 1.31 6.77
C ASP A 202 -3.20 -0.12 6.18
N PRO A 203 -3.75 -1.16 6.85
CA PRO A 203 -3.57 -2.56 6.46
C PRO A 203 -4.45 -2.96 5.26
N PHE A 204 -4.36 -2.19 4.20
CA PHE A 204 -5.02 -2.44 2.92
C PHE A 204 -3.98 -2.49 1.81
N ILE A 205 -4.11 -3.46 0.91
CA ILE A 205 -3.25 -3.60 -0.25
C ILE A 205 -4.08 -3.73 -1.51
N ARG A 206 -3.63 -3.10 -2.60
CA ARG A 206 -4.17 -3.36 -3.94
C ARG A 206 -3.07 -3.97 -4.79
N PRO A 207 -3.29 -5.18 -5.34
CA PRO A 207 -2.33 -5.80 -6.24
C PRO A 207 -2.10 -4.94 -7.49
N PRO A 208 -0.84 -4.69 -7.88
CA PRO A 208 -0.54 -4.03 -9.14
C PRO A 208 -1.24 -4.69 -10.32
N MET A 209 -1.74 -3.88 -11.25
CA MET A 209 -2.45 -4.34 -12.46
C MET A 209 -3.70 -5.18 -12.19
N GLY A 210 -4.10 -5.38 -10.94
CA GLY A 210 -5.13 -6.32 -10.55
C GLY A 210 -4.72 -7.79 -10.77
N GLU A 211 -3.44 -8.08 -10.88
CA GLU A 211 -2.94 -9.43 -11.07
C GLU A 211 -2.68 -10.13 -9.73
N TYR A 212 -3.17 -11.36 -9.61
CA TYR A 212 -3.12 -12.13 -8.38
C TYR A 212 -3.18 -13.63 -8.64
N ASN A 213 -3.00 -14.42 -7.61
CA ASN A 213 -3.37 -15.83 -7.51
C ASN A 213 -3.61 -16.19 -6.04
N GLU A 214 -4.06 -17.41 -5.77
CA GLU A 214 -4.33 -17.85 -4.38
C GLU A 214 -3.12 -17.69 -3.46
N ARG A 215 -1.92 -18.00 -3.95
CA ARG A 215 -0.67 -17.85 -3.20
C ARG A 215 -0.43 -16.39 -2.76
N THR A 216 -0.60 -15.44 -3.65
CA THR A 216 -0.41 -14.01 -3.33
C THR A 216 -1.49 -13.48 -2.40
N LEU A 217 -2.75 -13.92 -2.55
CA LEU A 217 -3.83 -13.57 -1.63
C LEU A 217 -3.61 -14.15 -0.22
N ALA A 218 -3.19 -15.43 -0.14
CA ALA A 218 -2.85 -16.05 1.14
C ALA A 218 -1.68 -15.33 1.83
N LEU A 219 -0.69 -14.91 1.05
CA LEU A 219 0.47 -14.17 1.54
C LEU A 219 0.06 -12.81 2.14
N THR A 220 -0.72 -12.00 1.41
CA THR A 220 -1.16 -10.68 1.87
C THR A 220 -2.03 -10.80 3.12
N LYS A 221 -2.96 -11.77 3.17
CA LYS A 221 -3.74 -12.07 4.37
C LYS A 221 -2.85 -12.45 5.56
N LYS A 222 -1.87 -13.34 5.36
CA LYS A 222 -0.91 -13.73 6.41
C LYS A 222 -0.09 -12.55 6.94
N MET A 223 0.17 -11.55 6.11
CA MET A 223 0.84 -10.30 6.49
C MET A 223 -0.10 -9.28 7.17
N GLY A 224 -1.38 -9.62 7.37
CA GLY A 224 -2.38 -8.77 8.02
C GLY A 224 -3.03 -7.73 7.11
N TYR A 225 -2.92 -7.88 5.79
CA TYR A 225 -3.55 -6.97 4.83
C TYR A 225 -4.90 -7.50 4.35
N ARG A 226 -5.87 -6.59 4.19
CA ARG A 226 -7.04 -6.79 3.36
C ARG A 226 -6.70 -6.44 1.91
N THR A 227 -6.94 -7.37 0.99
CA THR A 227 -6.71 -7.14 -0.44
C THR A 227 -7.94 -6.48 -1.06
N ILE A 228 -7.75 -5.35 -1.74
CA ILE A 228 -8.83 -4.55 -2.30
C ILE A 228 -8.74 -4.51 -3.82
N PHE A 229 -9.67 -5.18 -4.48
CA PHE A 229 -9.98 -5.02 -5.90
C PHE A 229 -11.03 -3.93 -6.10
N TRP A 230 -11.78 -3.96 -7.18
CA TRP A 230 -12.79 -2.93 -7.52
C TRP A 230 -14.00 -3.53 -8.24
N SER A 231 -15.11 -2.83 -8.18
CA SER A 231 -16.35 -3.19 -8.86
C SER A 231 -16.79 -2.17 -9.91
N MET A 232 -16.02 -1.08 -10.03
CA MET A 232 -16.21 -0.04 -11.05
C MET A 232 -14.84 0.45 -11.50
N ALA A 233 -14.63 0.58 -12.79
CA ALA A 233 -13.44 1.16 -13.38
C ALA A 233 -13.67 1.57 -14.83
N TYR A 234 -12.84 2.47 -15.33
CA TYR A 234 -12.73 2.85 -16.73
C TYR A 234 -11.30 3.30 -17.02
N VAL A 235 -10.98 3.49 -18.29
CA VAL A 235 -9.63 3.92 -18.69
C VAL A 235 -9.49 5.41 -18.42
N ASP A 236 -8.83 5.75 -17.31
CA ASP A 236 -8.57 7.12 -16.84
C ASP A 236 -7.07 7.43 -16.65
N PHE A 237 -6.22 6.39 -16.72
CA PHE A 237 -4.78 6.49 -16.46
C PHE A 237 -3.96 6.95 -17.69
N LYS A 238 -4.57 7.03 -18.88
CA LYS A 238 -3.89 7.54 -20.08
C LYS A 238 -3.95 9.07 -20.06
N VAL A 239 -2.84 9.70 -19.69
CA VAL A 239 -2.75 11.16 -19.50
C VAL A 239 -3.16 11.95 -20.75
N ASP A 240 -2.75 11.46 -21.93
CA ASP A 240 -3.00 12.11 -23.22
C ASP A 240 -4.37 11.74 -23.84
N GLN A 241 -5.09 10.80 -23.24
CA GLN A 241 -6.38 10.29 -23.74
C GLN A 241 -7.42 10.28 -22.62
N GLN A 242 -7.67 11.45 -22.06
CA GLN A 242 -8.62 11.59 -20.95
C GLN A 242 -10.06 11.55 -21.44
N PRO A 243 -10.97 10.81 -20.77
CA PRO A 243 -12.35 10.63 -21.25
C PRO A 243 -13.21 11.90 -21.15
N GLY A 244 -12.79 12.89 -20.37
CA GLY A 244 -13.55 14.11 -20.13
C GLY A 244 -14.41 14.06 -18.85
N LYS A 245 -14.69 15.23 -18.32
CA LYS A 245 -15.48 15.41 -17.07
C LYS A 245 -16.87 14.76 -17.16
N ASP A 246 -17.56 15.01 -18.26
CA ASP A 246 -18.96 14.55 -18.41
C ASP A 246 -19.05 13.03 -18.48
N TYR A 247 -18.12 12.39 -19.21
CA TYR A 247 -18.01 10.94 -19.23
C TYR A 247 -17.87 10.35 -17.82
N VAL A 248 -17.02 10.97 -16.97
CA VAL A 248 -16.82 10.49 -15.60
C VAL A 248 -18.11 10.61 -14.78
N ILE A 249 -18.83 11.73 -14.91
CA ILE A 249 -20.11 11.95 -14.22
C ILE A 249 -21.12 10.91 -14.65
N GLU A 250 -21.31 10.72 -15.97
CA GLU A 250 -22.21 9.72 -16.53
C GLU A 250 -21.85 8.30 -16.11
N HIS A 251 -20.55 7.96 -16.12
CA HIS A 251 -20.07 6.65 -15.71
C HIS A 251 -20.42 6.35 -14.26
N PHE A 252 -20.20 7.27 -13.35
CA PHE A 252 -20.59 7.09 -11.95
C PHE A 252 -22.10 7.02 -11.80
N GLN A 253 -22.86 7.87 -12.49
CA GLN A 253 -24.32 7.84 -12.44
C GLN A 253 -24.87 6.50 -12.93
N LYS A 254 -24.31 5.95 -14.01
CA LYS A 254 -24.80 4.75 -14.70
C LYS A 254 -24.44 3.45 -13.96
N TYR A 255 -23.26 3.39 -13.34
CA TYR A 255 -22.72 2.12 -12.84
C TYR A 255 -22.56 2.05 -11.32
N THR A 256 -22.81 3.13 -10.58
CA THR A 256 -22.71 3.05 -9.11
C THR A 256 -23.79 2.14 -8.55
N HIS A 257 -23.38 1.23 -7.70
CA HIS A 257 -24.25 0.25 -7.03
C HIS A 257 -23.98 0.22 -5.52
N LYS A 258 -24.84 -0.48 -4.77
CA LYS A 258 -24.67 -0.62 -3.31
C LYS A 258 -23.40 -1.35 -2.99
N GLY A 259 -22.56 -0.74 -2.16
CA GLY A 259 -21.28 -1.32 -1.73
C GLY A 259 -20.16 -1.18 -2.76
N ALA A 260 -20.30 -0.32 -3.76
CA ALA A 260 -19.31 -0.13 -4.81
C ALA A 260 -17.94 0.29 -4.28
N ILE A 261 -16.89 -0.29 -4.85
CA ILE A 261 -15.49 0.11 -4.67
C ILE A 261 -14.96 0.53 -6.06
N PRO A 262 -15.05 1.81 -6.44
CA PRO A 262 -14.49 2.27 -7.70
C PRO A 262 -12.97 2.35 -7.64
N LEU A 263 -12.31 1.94 -8.75
CA LEU A 263 -10.91 2.23 -9.03
C LEU A 263 -10.85 3.45 -9.94
N ILE A 264 -10.19 4.51 -9.48
CA ILE A 264 -9.82 5.68 -10.27
C ILE A 264 -8.37 6.08 -9.96
N HIS A 265 -7.74 6.84 -10.86
CA HIS A 265 -6.34 7.25 -10.69
C HIS A 265 -6.25 8.74 -10.35
N ASN A 266 -5.32 9.07 -9.46
CA ASN A 266 -5.06 10.44 -9.04
C ASN A 266 -4.53 11.34 -10.16
N ILE A 267 -3.92 10.75 -11.18
CA ILE A 267 -3.31 11.46 -12.33
C ILE A 267 -4.34 11.93 -13.37
N SER A 268 -5.60 11.53 -13.23
CA SER A 268 -6.65 11.84 -14.19
C SER A 268 -7.20 13.25 -14.00
N ARG A 269 -7.02 14.08 -15.04
CA ARG A 269 -7.65 15.39 -15.15
C ARG A 269 -9.16 15.29 -15.09
N SER A 270 -9.72 14.34 -15.85
CA SER A 270 -11.17 14.12 -15.92
C SER A 270 -11.76 13.80 -14.54
N ASN A 271 -11.09 12.97 -13.76
CA ASN A 271 -11.50 12.65 -12.38
C ASN A 271 -11.46 13.88 -11.48
N ALA A 272 -10.36 14.64 -11.51
CA ALA A 272 -10.20 15.83 -10.67
C ALA A 272 -11.25 16.91 -10.97
N GLU A 273 -11.66 17.04 -12.24
CA GLU A 273 -12.68 18.00 -12.68
C GLU A 273 -14.11 17.51 -12.37
N ALA A 274 -14.36 16.20 -12.38
CA ALA A 274 -15.67 15.61 -12.18
C ALA A 274 -16.02 15.33 -10.71
N LEU A 275 -15.03 15.07 -9.88
CA LEU A 275 -15.19 14.45 -8.56
C LEU A 275 -16.22 15.14 -7.67
N GLU A 276 -16.22 16.47 -7.62
CA GLU A 276 -17.17 17.21 -6.77
C GLU A 276 -18.61 17.01 -7.24
N THR A 277 -18.85 17.09 -8.55
CA THR A 277 -20.17 16.83 -9.14
C THR A 277 -20.63 15.40 -8.89
N VAL A 278 -19.75 14.42 -9.08
CA VAL A 278 -20.01 12.99 -8.78
C VAL A 278 -20.44 12.81 -7.33
N ILE A 279 -19.69 13.37 -6.38
CA ILE A 279 -20.01 13.24 -4.95
C ILE A 279 -21.37 13.88 -4.63
N ILE A 280 -21.64 15.07 -5.15
CA ILE A 280 -22.90 15.79 -4.91
C ILE A 280 -24.09 15.00 -5.49
N ASN A 281 -23.97 14.50 -6.72
CA ASN A 281 -25.05 13.74 -7.37
C ASN A 281 -25.34 12.44 -6.60
N LEU A 282 -24.32 11.66 -6.29
CA LEU A 282 -24.50 10.42 -5.54
C LEU A 282 -25.08 10.65 -4.13
N LYS A 283 -24.70 11.74 -3.46
CA LYS A 283 -25.33 12.12 -2.18
C LYS A 283 -26.79 12.46 -2.32
N LYS A 284 -27.18 13.18 -3.39
CA LYS A 284 -28.61 13.46 -3.72
C LYS A 284 -29.39 12.19 -3.99
N GLU A 285 -28.78 11.18 -4.59
CA GLU A 285 -29.36 9.86 -4.79
C GLU A 285 -29.41 9.00 -3.52
N GLY A 286 -28.88 9.50 -2.41
CA GLY A 286 -28.89 8.85 -1.10
C GLY A 286 -27.68 7.95 -0.81
N TYR A 287 -26.63 8.00 -1.64
CA TYR A 287 -25.39 7.29 -1.34
C TYR A 287 -24.62 7.97 -0.21
N ARG A 288 -24.02 7.13 0.65
CA ARG A 288 -23.07 7.53 1.70
C ARG A 288 -21.68 7.08 1.31
N PHE A 289 -20.72 7.98 1.41
CA PHE A 289 -19.30 7.67 1.21
C PHE A 289 -18.71 7.18 2.52
N GLU A 290 -18.15 5.98 2.51
CA GLU A 290 -17.56 5.34 3.68
C GLU A 290 -16.08 5.00 3.41
N GLY A 291 -15.25 5.03 4.46
CA GLY A 291 -13.87 4.54 4.36
C GLY A 291 -13.79 3.02 4.43
N LEU A 292 -12.78 2.42 3.80
CA LEU A 292 -12.59 0.95 3.75
C LEU A 292 -12.54 0.27 5.14
N LYS A 293 -12.22 1.01 6.20
CA LYS A 293 -12.29 0.51 7.59
C LYS A 293 -13.72 0.13 8.04
N LYS A 294 -14.73 0.55 7.28
CA LYS A 294 -16.15 0.21 7.50
C LYS A 294 -16.62 -0.98 6.66
N LEU A 295 -15.74 -1.58 5.85
CA LEU A 295 -16.05 -2.87 5.21
C LEU A 295 -16.25 -3.92 6.30
N PRO A 296 -17.35 -4.70 6.22
CA PRO A 296 -17.58 -5.78 7.18
C PRO A 296 -16.55 -6.90 6.98
N ASP A 297 -16.36 -7.71 8.00
CA ASP A 297 -15.70 -9.01 7.82
C ASP A 297 -16.67 -9.94 7.06
N TYR A 298 -16.11 -10.91 6.31
CA TYR A 298 -16.88 -11.91 5.57
C TYR A 298 -17.74 -12.80 6.48
#